data_0980076839308328ca6433934dcad19f
#
_entry.id   0980076839308328ca6433934dcad19f
#
_cell.length_a   1.000
_cell.length_b   1.000
_cell.length_c   1.000
_cell.angle_alpha   90.00
_cell.angle_beta   90.00
_cell.angle_gamma   90.00
#
_symmetry.space_group_name_H-M   'P 1'
#
loop_
_entity.id
_entity.type
_entity.pdbx_description
1 polymer ?
#
loop_
_entity_poly.entity_id
_entity_poly.type
_entity_poly.pdbx_seq_one_letter_code
_entity_poly.pdbx_strand_id
1 'polypeptide(L)'
;MYGIISIKSTKKAKIMITLFYKSEFETTFSVTTDCNVTAKKLRLMYGEALSETPTAVKHEICITKENGAYIFSVSDISFMTDTPVQSLNKYLFDNASYSDRVFALHGAAVERNGECYIFLASTGSGKTTLTSYLTSCGFGYLTDDCILLDRDNFTVHPCPAPIQLRDGGAEALKRYGAFPDNTELLEEPPTLRRLVFTPKSCADKSIPLKSIYFIKRSDDENKIIDMPTTERITELMRAPITPYAVTGEHLRFIVKLAKVNCQRLVYSDMDFVKELIENG
;
A
#
# COMPACT_ATOMS: atom_id res chain seq x y z
N MET A 1 -60.83 -5.31 29.68
CA MET A 1 -60.50 -4.98 28.27
C MET A 1 -59.12 -4.35 28.27
N TYR A 2 -58.09 -5.15 28.06
CA TYR A 2 -56.69 -4.71 28.05
C TYR A 2 -56.28 -4.44 26.59
N GLY A 3 -56.00 -3.18 26.28
CA GLY A 3 -55.55 -2.78 24.96
C GLY A 3 -54.08 -3.19 24.73
N ILE A 4 -53.84 -4.01 23.72
CA ILE A 4 -52.52 -4.38 23.25
C ILE A 4 -51.98 -3.20 22.43
N ILE A 5 -51.03 -2.45 22.97
CA ILE A 5 -50.29 -1.46 22.23
C ILE A 5 -49.20 -2.16 21.39
N SER A 6 -49.48 -2.34 20.11
CA SER A 6 -48.50 -2.82 19.15
C SER A 6 -47.50 -1.69 18.83
N ILE A 7 -46.32 -1.75 19.43
CA ILE A 7 -45.20 -0.88 19.05
C ILE A 7 -44.64 -1.41 17.74
N LYS A 8 -45.13 -0.84 16.59
CA LYS A 8 -44.45 -1.02 15.32
C LYS A 8 -43.13 -0.25 15.37
N SER A 9 -42.04 -0.96 15.67
CA SER A 9 -40.71 -0.45 15.45
C SER A 9 -40.50 -0.26 13.94
N THR A 10 -40.65 0.95 13.46
CA THR A 10 -40.22 1.32 12.11
C THR A 10 -38.68 1.33 12.13
N LYS A 11 -38.04 0.21 11.74
CA LYS A 11 -36.62 0.21 11.41
C LYS A 11 -36.43 1.29 10.32
N LYS A 12 -35.81 2.43 10.65
CA LYS A 12 -35.34 3.38 9.65
C LYS A 12 -34.45 2.60 8.67
N ALA A 13 -34.77 2.69 7.39
CA ALA A 13 -33.92 2.10 6.37
C ALA A 13 -32.49 2.63 6.57
N LYS A 14 -31.52 1.75 6.79
CA LYS A 14 -30.11 2.13 6.89
C LYS A 14 -29.64 2.51 5.50
N ILE A 15 -28.99 3.67 5.38
CA ILE A 15 -28.35 4.08 4.13
C ILE A 15 -27.11 3.20 3.98
N MET A 16 -27.03 2.46 2.88
CA MET A 16 -25.87 1.63 2.53
C MET A 16 -24.99 2.38 1.54
N ILE A 17 -23.69 2.38 1.80
CA ILE A 17 -22.66 2.94 0.92
C ILE A 17 -21.86 1.77 0.36
N THR A 18 -21.74 1.68 -0.96
CA THR A 18 -20.92 0.66 -1.61
C THR A 18 -19.76 1.34 -2.33
N LEU A 19 -18.56 0.88 -2.04
CA LEU A 19 -17.30 1.33 -2.63
C LEU A 19 -16.66 0.17 -3.40
N PHE A 20 -16.18 0.44 -4.60
CA PHE A 20 -15.58 -0.55 -5.50
C PHE A 20 -14.10 -0.23 -5.70
N TYR A 21 -13.24 -1.20 -5.38
CA TYR A 21 -11.81 -1.15 -5.70
C TYR A 21 -11.58 -1.78 -7.07
N LYS A 22 -10.95 -1.03 -7.95
CA LYS A 22 -10.62 -1.45 -9.31
C LYS A 22 -9.12 -1.56 -9.46
N SER A 23 -8.67 -2.67 -10.03
CA SER A 23 -7.30 -2.85 -10.43
C SER A 23 -7.23 -3.76 -11.68
N GLU A 24 -6.31 -3.47 -12.59
CA GLU A 24 -6.01 -4.34 -13.73
C GLU A 24 -5.11 -5.51 -13.31
N PHE A 25 -4.35 -5.36 -12.23
CA PHE A 25 -3.28 -6.27 -11.85
C PHE A 25 -3.52 -7.02 -10.54
N GLU A 26 -4.48 -6.57 -9.73
CA GLU A 26 -4.74 -7.08 -8.39
C GLU A 26 -6.17 -7.58 -8.22
N THR A 27 -6.40 -8.25 -7.10
CA THR A 27 -7.75 -8.67 -6.69
C THR A 27 -8.68 -7.48 -6.54
N THR A 28 -9.79 -7.48 -7.27
CA THR A 28 -10.83 -6.47 -7.19
C THR A 28 -11.86 -6.82 -6.10
N PHE A 29 -12.39 -5.81 -5.41
CA PHE A 29 -13.39 -6.02 -4.36
C PHE A 29 -14.38 -4.85 -4.27
N SER A 30 -15.54 -5.13 -3.68
CA SER A 30 -16.46 -4.09 -3.20
C SER A 30 -16.63 -4.17 -1.70
N VAL A 31 -16.88 -3.02 -1.07
CA VAL A 31 -17.25 -2.95 0.34
C VAL A 31 -18.55 -2.18 0.48
N THR A 32 -19.58 -2.84 1.00
CA THR A 32 -20.86 -2.23 1.35
C THR A 32 -20.92 -2.00 2.86
N THR A 33 -21.22 -0.78 3.30
CA THR A 33 -21.30 -0.44 4.73
C THR A 33 -22.47 0.50 5.03
N ASP A 34 -23.07 0.35 6.21
CA ASP A 34 -24.05 1.28 6.77
C ASP A 34 -23.43 2.34 7.69
N CYS A 35 -22.08 2.39 7.75
CA CYS A 35 -21.35 3.26 8.65
C CYS A 35 -20.49 4.28 7.89
N ASN A 36 -20.87 5.55 7.94
CA ASN A 36 -20.10 6.65 7.31
C ASN A 36 -18.64 6.73 7.80
N VAL A 37 -18.38 6.39 9.08
CA VAL A 37 -17.03 6.38 9.64
C VAL A 37 -16.18 5.31 8.96
N THR A 38 -16.74 4.12 8.75
CA THR A 38 -16.06 3.04 8.01
C THR A 38 -15.79 3.46 6.57
N ALA A 39 -16.80 4.01 5.88
CA ALA A 39 -16.63 4.50 4.51
C ALA A 39 -15.54 5.57 4.40
N LYS A 40 -15.50 6.54 5.35
CA LYS A 40 -14.41 7.54 5.41
C LYS A 40 -13.04 6.90 5.58
N LYS A 41 -12.90 5.95 6.51
CA LYS A 41 -11.62 5.25 6.75
C LYS A 41 -11.14 4.46 5.51
N LEU A 42 -12.06 3.83 4.79
CA LEU A 42 -11.75 3.13 3.55
C LEU A 42 -11.24 4.09 2.47
N ARG A 43 -11.88 5.27 2.31
CA ARG A 43 -11.39 6.30 1.38
C ARG A 43 -10.01 6.83 1.78
N LEU A 44 -9.73 6.99 3.06
CA LEU A 44 -8.39 7.36 3.53
C LEU A 44 -7.34 6.29 3.21
N MET A 45 -7.72 5.01 3.22
CA MET A 45 -6.79 3.90 3.01
C MET A 45 -6.48 3.64 1.53
N TYR A 46 -7.50 3.75 0.66
CA TYR A 46 -7.40 3.38 -0.75
C TYR A 46 -7.45 4.56 -1.72
N GLY A 47 -7.80 5.75 -1.25
CA GLY A 47 -7.85 6.99 -2.04
C GLY A 47 -8.69 6.85 -3.31
N GLU A 48 -8.16 7.34 -4.41
CA GLU A 48 -8.78 7.36 -5.73
C GLU A 48 -8.98 5.94 -6.35
N ALA A 49 -8.36 4.91 -5.78
CA ALA A 49 -8.59 3.52 -6.20
C ALA A 49 -10.00 3.04 -5.84
N LEU A 50 -10.70 3.72 -4.90
CA LEU A 50 -12.10 3.47 -4.58
C LEU A 50 -13.04 4.38 -5.38
N SER A 51 -14.10 3.79 -5.91
CA SER A 51 -15.15 4.48 -6.68
C SER A 51 -16.53 4.05 -6.20
N GLU A 52 -17.54 4.92 -6.33
CA GLU A 52 -18.96 4.55 -6.15
C GLU A 52 -19.58 4.00 -7.43
N THR A 53 -18.86 4.04 -8.55
CA THR A 53 -19.33 3.49 -9.84
C THR A 53 -19.31 1.97 -9.80
N PRO A 54 -20.44 1.28 -9.97
CA PRO A 54 -20.50 -0.18 -9.95
C PRO A 54 -19.59 -0.82 -10.99
N THR A 55 -18.89 -1.88 -10.59
CA THR A 55 -18.07 -2.70 -11.47
C THR A 55 -18.06 -4.14 -11.00
N ALA A 56 -17.78 -5.08 -11.89
CA ALA A 56 -17.56 -6.46 -11.52
C ALA A 56 -16.33 -6.60 -10.60
N VAL A 57 -16.50 -7.33 -9.52
CA VAL A 57 -15.45 -7.56 -8.51
C VAL A 57 -15.35 -9.06 -8.19
N LYS A 58 -14.18 -9.47 -7.68
CA LYS A 58 -13.92 -10.84 -7.25
C LYS A 58 -14.48 -11.12 -5.85
N HIS A 59 -14.43 -10.13 -4.97
CA HIS A 59 -14.94 -10.26 -3.61
C HIS A 59 -15.96 -9.17 -3.31
N GLU A 60 -17.13 -9.58 -2.78
CA GLU A 60 -18.15 -8.68 -2.27
C GLU A 60 -18.15 -8.76 -0.74
N ILE A 61 -17.81 -7.65 -0.10
CA ILE A 61 -17.62 -7.57 1.35
C ILE A 61 -18.69 -6.66 1.93
N CYS A 62 -19.27 -7.06 3.05
CA CYS A 62 -20.22 -6.25 3.78
C CYS A 62 -19.69 -5.97 5.19
N ILE A 63 -19.68 -4.71 5.60
CA ILE A 63 -19.29 -4.27 6.94
C ILE A 63 -20.43 -3.44 7.52
N THR A 64 -21.22 -4.01 8.43
CA THR A 64 -22.33 -3.33 9.09
C THR A 64 -22.06 -3.10 10.56
N LYS A 65 -22.75 -2.11 11.16
CA LYS A 65 -22.64 -1.85 12.59
C LYS A 65 -23.94 -2.18 13.30
N GLU A 66 -23.86 -3.11 14.28
CA GLU A 66 -25.00 -3.55 15.09
C GLU A 66 -24.62 -3.53 16.58
N ASN A 67 -25.47 -2.92 17.39
CA ASN A 67 -25.29 -2.85 18.86
C ASN A 67 -23.88 -2.39 19.31
N GLY A 68 -23.26 -1.52 18.53
CA GLY A 68 -21.93 -0.97 18.84
C GLY A 68 -20.75 -1.75 18.23
N ALA A 69 -20.92 -3.02 17.86
CA ALA A 69 -19.92 -3.86 17.22
C ALA A 69 -20.06 -3.83 15.68
N TYR A 70 -18.98 -4.12 14.98
CA TYR A 70 -19.00 -4.31 13.52
C TYR A 70 -19.16 -5.80 13.18
N ILE A 71 -19.96 -6.06 12.15
CA ILE A 71 -20.09 -7.39 11.54
C ILE A 71 -19.40 -7.31 10.18
N PHE A 72 -18.35 -8.09 10.01
CA PHE A 72 -17.65 -8.31 8.75
C PHE A 72 -18.21 -9.57 8.10
N SER A 73 -18.63 -9.47 6.84
CA SER A 73 -19.17 -10.60 6.09
C SER A 73 -18.62 -10.62 4.66
N VAL A 74 -18.26 -11.82 4.19
CA VAL A 74 -17.83 -12.07 2.81
C VAL A 74 -18.12 -13.54 2.47
N SER A 75 -18.84 -13.82 1.37
CA SER A 75 -19.32 -15.16 1.05
C SER A 75 -20.01 -15.81 2.25
N ASP A 76 -19.57 -17.00 2.68
CA ASP A 76 -20.12 -17.73 3.84
C ASP A 76 -19.41 -17.38 5.17
N ILE A 77 -18.46 -16.45 5.15
CA ILE A 77 -17.70 -16.03 6.34
C ILE A 77 -18.40 -14.82 6.95
N SER A 78 -18.69 -14.88 8.26
CA SER A 78 -19.20 -13.74 9.02
C SER A 78 -18.67 -13.78 10.45
N PHE A 79 -18.19 -12.65 10.94
CA PHE A 79 -17.68 -12.53 12.32
C PHE A 79 -17.80 -11.09 12.84
N MET A 80 -17.78 -10.95 14.17
CA MET A 80 -17.74 -9.65 14.85
C MET A 80 -16.31 -9.14 14.96
N THR A 81 -16.12 -7.82 14.78
CA THR A 81 -14.82 -7.16 14.93
C THR A 81 -14.97 -5.73 15.46
N ASP A 82 -13.99 -5.26 16.21
CA ASP A 82 -13.88 -3.87 16.63
C ASP A 82 -13.00 -3.05 15.66
N THR A 83 -12.31 -3.75 14.74
CA THR A 83 -11.35 -3.18 13.79
C THR A 83 -11.69 -3.54 12.34
N PRO A 84 -12.80 -3.01 11.79
CA PRO A 84 -13.33 -3.46 10.49
C PRO A 84 -12.38 -3.22 9.32
N VAL A 85 -11.61 -2.12 9.32
CA VAL A 85 -10.64 -1.82 8.26
C VAL A 85 -9.43 -2.75 8.32
N GLN A 86 -8.94 -3.06 9.53
CA GLN A 86 -7.86 -4.04 9.69
C GLN A 86 -8.32 -5.47 9.31
N SER A 87 -9.56 -5.82 9.63
CA SER A 87 -10.16 -7.09 9.23
C SER A 87 -10.25 -7.21 7.71
N LEU A 88 -10.64 -6.12 7.02
CA LEU A 88 -10.62 -6.05 5.56
C LEU A 88 -9.22 -6.24 5.01
N ASN A 89 -8.23 -5.49 5.52
CA ASN A 89 -6.86 -5.62 5.05
C ASN A 89 -6.30 -7.02 5.22
N LYS A 90 -6.55 -7.62 6.39
CA LYS A 90 -6.13 -9.01 6.63
C LYS A 90 -6.79 -9.97 5.63
N TYR A 91 -8.11 -9.86 5.42
CA TYR A 91 -8.83 -10.69 4.46
C TYR A 91 -8.25 -10.52 3.05
N LEU A 92 -8.05 -9.30 2.61
CA LEU A 92 -7.50 -9.02 1.27
C LEU A 92 -6.05 -9.53 1.12
N PHE A 93 -5.23 -9.39 2.15
CA PHE A 93 -3.87 -9.94 2.15
C PHE A 93 -3.88 -11.48 2.05
N ASP A 94 -4.71 -12.14 2.85
CA ASP A 94 -4.81 -13.61 2.87
C ASP A 94 -5.40 -14.17 1.54
N ASN A 95 -6.16 -13.36 0.80
CA ASN A 95 -6.81 -13.72 -0.47
C ASN A 95 -6.26 -12.95 -1.68
N ALA A 96 -5.11 -12.32 -1.54
CA ALA A 96 -4.49 -11.55 -2.61
C ALA A 96 -4.20 -12.45 -3.83
N SER A 97 -4.55 -11.95 -5.01
CA SER A 97 -4.13 -12.53 -6.27
C SER A 97 -3.74 -11.44 -7.24
N TYR A 98 -2.69 -11.70 -7.99
CA TYR A 98 -2.15 -10.77 -8.97
C TYR A 98 -2.25 -11.39 -10.36
N SER A 99 -2.29 -10.54 -11.37
CA SER A 99 -2.20 -10.97 -12.78
C SER A 99 -0.86 -11.67 -13.02
N ASP A 100 -0.85 -12.73 -13.85
CA ASP A 100 0.38 -13.40 -14.26
C ASP A 100 1.37 -12.49 -15.00
N ARG A 101 0.88 -11.36 -15.48
CA ARG A 101 1.69 -10.32 -16.13
C ARG A 101 2.62 -9.60 -15.18
N VAL A 102 2.28 -9.49 -13.91
CA VAL A 102 3.09 -8.76 -12.94
C VAL A 102 3.73 -9.65 -11.89
N PHE A 103 4.83 -9.15 -11.34
CA PHE A 103 5.47 -9.67 -10.14
C PHE A 103 5.31 -8.65 -9.02
N ALA A 104 4.54 -9.01 -7.99
CA ALA A 104 4.25 -8.11 -6.90
C ALA A 104 5.34 -8.17 -5.82
N LEU A 105 5.92 -7.02 -5.45
CA LEU A 105 6.96 -6.90 -4.44
C LEU A 105 6.49 -5.96 -3.31
N HIS A 106 6.81 -6.31 -2.06
CA HIS A 106 6.62 -5.39 -0.94
C HIS A 106 7.75 -4.36 -0.89
N GLY A 107 7.44 -3.15 -1.27
CA GLY A 107 8.41 -2.07 -1.34
C GLY A 107 7.79 -0.75 -1.75
N ALA A 108 8.63 0.25 -1.94
CA ALA A 108 8.22 1.56 -2.42
C ALA A 108 8.91 1.88 -3.74
N ALA A 109 8.27 2.72 -4.56
CA ALA A 109 8.82 3.14 -5.84
C ALA A 109 8.50 4.60 -6.14
N VAL A 110 9.50 5.30 -6.67
CA VAL A 110 9.40 6.68 -7.14
C VAL A 110 9.93 6.80 -8.57
N GLU A 111 9.48 7.85 -9.26
CA GLU A 111 9.95 8.20 -10.60
C GLU A 111 10.83 9.47 -10.54
N ARG A 112 11.89 9.48 -11.33
CA ARG A 112 12.65 10.68 -11.63
C ARG A 112 13.16 10.61 -13.07
N ASN A 113 12.93 11.66 -13.86
CA ASN A 113 13.38 11.78 -15.25
C ASN A 113 12.93 10.63 -16.18
N GLY A 114 11.75 10.05 -15.95
CA GLY A 114 11.22 8.92 -16.72
C GLY A 114 11.79 7.55 -16.33
N GLU A 115 12.51 7.45 -15.23
CA GLU A 115 13.12 6.23 -14.69
C GLU A 115 12.57 5.90 -13.31
N CYS A 116 12.35 4.61 -13.03
CA CYS A 116 11.82 4.13 -11.76
C CYS A 116 12.93 3.63 -10.83
N TYR A 117 12.85 4.04 -9.57
CA TYR A 117 13.74 3.64 -8.48
C TYR A 117 12.94 2.91 -7.41
N ILE A 118 13.29 1.65 -7.17
CA ILE A 118 12.63 0.78 -6.18
C ILE A 118 13.42 0.75 -4.88
N PHE A 119 12.71 0.85 -3.76
CA PHE A 119 13.25 0.69 -2.40
C PHE A 119 12.68 -0.55 -1.74
N LEU A 120 13.54 -1.53 -1.45
CA LEU A 120 13.21 -2.76 -0.76
C LEU A 120 13.86 -2.78 0.62
N ALA A 121 13.12 -3.19 1.63
CA ALA A 121 13.62 -3.42 2.99
C ALA A 121 12.55 -4.10 3.86
N SER A 122 12.93 -4.56 5.04
CA SER A 122 11.99 -5.03 6.05
C SER A 122 11.04 -3.91 6.53
N THR A 123 9.95 -4.29 7.16
CA THR A 123 9.03 -3.33 7.79
C THR A 123 9.75 -2.50 8.85
N GLY A 124 9.49 -1.19 8.88
CA GLY A 124 10.11 -0.27 9.84
C GLY A 124 11.48 0.29 9.41
N SER A 125 12.01 -0.07 8.25
CA SER A 125 13.32 0.42 7.74
C SER A 125 13.29 1.84 7.16
N GLY A 126 12.14 2.53 7.15
CA GLY A 126 12.02 3.91 6.69
C GLY A 126 11.61 4.09 5.23
N LYS A 127 11.19 3.04 4.50
CA LYS A 127 10.70 3.14 3.09
C LYS A 127 9.67 4.25 2.93
N THR A 128 8.58 4.18 3.70
CA THR A 128 7.48 5.16 3.67
C THR A 128 7.97 6.58 3.91
N THR A 129 8.87 6.79 4.88
CA THR A 129 9.41 8.11 5.20
C THR A 129 10.29 8.65 4.07
N LEU A 130 11.17 7.80 3.52
CA LEU A 130 12.03 8.16 2.39
C LEU A 130 11.20 8.49 1.15
N THR A 131 10.21 7.67 0.81
CA THR A 131 9.30 7.89 -0.33
C THR A 131 8.54 9.20 -0.16
N SER A 132 8.01 9.47 1.04
CA SER A 132 7.33 10.73 1.37
C SER A 132 8.25 11.94 1.20
N TYR A 133 9.50 11.83 1.63
CA TYR A 133 10.50 12.87 1.47
C TYR A 133 10.80 13.13 -0.02
N LEU A 134 11.10 12.09 -0.79
CA LEU A 134 11.41 12.20 -2.22
C LEU A 134 10.24 12.82 -3.01
N THR A 135 9.01 12.41 -2.71
CA THR A 135 7.82 12.98 -3.36
C THR A 135 7.63 14.47 -3.00
N SER A 136 7.96 14.89 -1.78
CA SER A 136 7.97 16.32 -1.41
C SER A 136 9.04 17.12 -2.17
N CYS A 137 10.12 16.46 -2.60
CA CYS A 137 11.17 17.04 -3.45
C CYS A 137 10.85 17.01 -4.95
N GLY A 138 9.63 16.63 -5.34
CA GLY A 138 9.16 16.64 -6.73
C GLY A 138 9.42 15.35 -7.52
N PHE A 139 9.75 14.24 -6.83
CA PHE A 139 9.75 12.92 -7.46
C PHE A 139 8.31 12.44 -7.72
N GLY A 140 8.09 11.73 -8.82
CA GLY A 140 6.81 11.08 -9.11
C GLY A 140 6.56 9.89 -8.17
N TYR A 141 5.39 9.85 -7.53
CA TYR A 141 4.99 8.75 -6.66
C TYR A 141 4.41 7.61 -7.48
N LEU A 142 4.93 6.39 -7.34
CA LEU A 142 4.32 5.18 -7.91
C LEU A 142 3.59 4.36 -6.85
N THR A 143 4.25 4.07 -5.74
CA THR A 143 3.68 3.25 -4.66
C THR A 143 4.55 3.28 -3.39
N ASP A 144 3.97 2.92 -2.22
CA ASP A 144 4.70 2.78 -0.95
C ASP A 144 4.66 1.35 -0.37
N ASP A 145 3.73 0.51 -0.79
CA ASP A 145 3.56 -0.83 -0.22
C ASP A 145 3.58 -1.97 -1.26
N CYS A 146 3.01 -1.74 -2.45
CA CYS A 146 2.83 -2.78 -3.46
C CYS A 146 3.43 -2.33 -4.80
N ILE A 147 4.57 -2.90 -5.17
CA ILE A 147 5.22 -2.67 -6.45
C ILE A 147 4.70 -3.72 -7.44
N LEU A 148 4.07 -3.26 -8.52
CA LEU A 148 3.57 -4.09 -9.61
C LEU A 148 4.57 -4.03 -10.77
N LEU A 149 5.49 -4.99 -10.81
CA LEU A 149 6.56 -5.05 -11.81
C LEU A 149 6.18 -5.96 -12.97
N ASP A 150 6.11 -5.41 -14.19
CA ASP A 150 5.86 -6.18 -15.42
C ASP A 150 7.00 -7.18 -15.64
N ARG A 151 6.64 -8.45 -15.94
CA ARG A 151 7.60 -9.57 -16.05
C ARG A 151 8.39 -9.58 -17.35
N ASP A 152 7.86 -8.93 -18.38
CA ASP A 152 8.45 -8.99 -19.71
C ASP A 152 9.44 -7.85 -19.97
N ASN A 153 9.08 -6.64 -19.56
CA ASN A 153 9.81 -5.42 -19.90
C ASN A 153 10.40 -4.65 -18.71
N PHE A 154 10.20 -5.15 -17.47
CA PHE A 154 10.66 -4.50 -16.26
C PHE A 154 10.14 -3.05 -16.09
N THR A 155 8.90 -2.78 -16.50
CA THR A 155 8.24 -1.52 -16.15
C THR A 155 7.49 -1.67 -14.82
N VAL A 156 7.43 -0.62 -14.03
CA VAL A 156 6.66 -0.56 -12.79
C VAL A 156 5.34 0.15 -13.07
N HIS A 157 4.23 -0.54 -12.80
CA HIS A 157 2.91 0.04 -12.91
C HIS A 157 2.57 0.88 -11.67
N PRO A 158 1.99 2.07 -11.83
CA PRO A 158 1.53 2.86 -10.69
C PRO A 158 0.47 2.12 -9.86
N CYS A 159 0.63 2.18 -8.56
CA CYS A 159 -0.36 1.73 -7.58
C CYS A 159 -0.41 2.78 -6.44
N PRO A 160 -0.93 4.00 -6.72
CA PRO A 160 -0.77 5.17 -5.87
C PRO A 160 -1.79 5.19 -4.72
N ALA A 161 -1.79 4.17 -3.87
CA ALA A 161 -2.54 4.23 -2.62
C ALA A 161 -2.01 5.36 -1.72
N PRO A 162 -2.85 6.00 -0.89
CA PRO A 162 -2.39 7.02 0.05
C PRO A 162 -1.28 6.52 0.96
N ILE A 163 -0.26 7.35 1.16
CA ILE A 163 0.86 7.03 2.06
C ILE A 163 0.38 7.04 3.51
N GLN A 164 0.80 6.04 4.29
CA GLN A 164 0.41 5.85 5.68
C GLN A 164 1.62 5.97 6.61
N LEU A 165 1.87 7.18 7.10
CA LEU A 165 2.98 7.47 8.01
C LEU A 165 2.69 7.01 9.44
N ARG A 166 3.73 6.47 10.09
CA ARG A 166 3.79 6.32 11.54
C ARG A 166 4.33 7.61 12.17
N ASP A 167 4.11 7.79 13.48
CA ASP A 167 4.53 9.01 14.18
C ASP A 167 6.03 9.31 14.00
N GLY A 168 6.91 8.31 14.11
CA GLY A 168 8.35 8.50 13.89
C GLY A 168 8.72 8.96 12.48
N GLY A 169 7.98 8.52 11.45
CA GLY A 169 8.13 9.02 10.08
C GLY A 169 7.68 10.47 9.94
N ALA A 170 6.56 10.82 10.56
CA ALA A 170 6.05 12.19 10.60
C ALA A 170 7.07 13.16 11.25
N GLU A 171 7.64 12.77 12.40
CA GLU A 171 8.67 13.57 13.06
C GLU A 171 9.94 13.72 12.22
N ALA A 172 10.35 12.68 11.48
CA ALA A 172 11.47 12.78 10.56
C ALA A 172 11.17 13.78 9.45
N LEU A 173 10.00 13.70 8.79
CA LEU A 173 9.62 14.63 7.71
C LEU A 173 9.53 16.08 8.18
N LYS A 174 9.05 16.34 9.40
CA LYS A 174 9.04 17.69 9.98
C LYS A 174 10.44 18.29 10.08
N ARG A 175 11.45 17.49 10.46
CA ARG A 175 12.86 17.96 10.53
C ARG A 175 13.42 18.39 9.16
N TYR A 176 12.95 17.77 8.09
CA TYR A 176 13.32 18.12 6.71
C TYR A 176 12.41 19.20 6.10
N GLY A 177 11.42 19.73 6.84
CA GLY A 177 10.42 20.65 6.27
C GLY A 177 9.53 20.02 5.18
N ALA A 178 9.46 18.70 5.15
CA ALA A 178 8.80 17.90 4.12
C ALA A 178 7.48 17.27 4.61
N PHE A 179 6.96 17.67 5.76
CA PHE A 179 5.70 17.13 6.30
C PHE A 179 4.51 17.66 5.49
N PRO A 180 3.63 16.78 4.97
CA PRO A 180 2.53 17.20 4.09
C PRO A 180 1.42 17.96 4.85
N ASP A 181 0.91 19.03 4.23
CA ASP A 181 -0.17 19.87 4.80
C ASP A 181 -1.54 19.17 4.76
N ASN A 182 -1.75 18.23 3.82
CA ASN A 182 -3.02 17.53 3.58
C ASN A 182 -3.13 16.20 4.33
N THR A 183 -2.53 16.09 5.51
CA THR A 183 -2.50 14.86 6.29
C THR A 183 -3.80 14.68 7.10
N GLU A 184 -4.40 13.50 7.02
CA GLU A 184 -5.55 13.08 7.85
C GLU A 184 -5.17 11.93 8.78
N LEU A 185 -5.88 11.83 9.92
CA LEU A 185 -5.67 10.76 10.89
C LEU A 185 -6.57 9.55 10.58
N LEU A 186 -5.95 8.38 10.42
CA LEU A 186 -6.63 7.09 10.34
C LEU A 186 -6.36 6.30 11.62
N GLU A 187 -7.42 6.01 12.37
CA GLU A 187 -7.34 5.26 13.63
C GLU A 187 -8.34 4.11 13.72
N GLU A 188 -7.84 2.96 14.16
CA GLU A 188 -8.61 1.84 14.73
C GLU A 188 -7.86 1.30 15.95
N PRO A 189 -8.19 1.79 17.15
CA PRO A 189 -7.56 1.29 18.37
C PRO A 189 -7.76 -0.22 18.54
N PRO A 190 -6.82 -0.95 19.21
CA PRO A 190 -5.63 -0.40 19.86
C PRO A 190 -4.41 -0.28 18.95
N THR A 191 -4.43 -0.80 17.73
CA THR A 191 -3.20 -1.12 16.96
C THR A 191 -2.97 -0.25 15.73
N LEU A 192 -4.02 0.32 15.13
CA LEU A 192 -3.87 1.14 13.93
C LEU A 192 -3.95 2.63 14.30
N ARG A 193 -2.84 3.34 14.11
CA ARG A 193 -2.77 4.79 14.09
C ARG A 193 -1.80 5.20 13.00
N ARG A 194 -2.28 5.94 12.00
CA ARG A 194 -1.51 6.41 10.85
C ARG A 194 -1.91 7.84 10.49
N LEU A 195 -0.93 8.61 10.08
CA LEU A 195 -1.14 9.88 9.39
C LEU A 195 -1.15 9.59 7.88
N VAL A 196 -2.23 9.91 7.21
CA VAL A 196 -2.49 9.51 5.82
C VAL A 196 -2.54 10.73 4.92
N PHE A 197 -1.88 10.66 3.77
CA PHE A 197 -1.96 11.69 2.74
C PHE A 197 -1.73 11.09 1.35
N THR A 198 -2.24 11.77 0.33
CA THR A 198 -1.95 11.44 -1.08
C THR A 198 -0.92 12.43 -1.61
N PRO A 199 0.24 11.96 -2.15
CA PRO A 199 1.21 12.82 -2.78
C PRO A 199 0.62 13.60 -3.96
N LYS A 200 1.06 14.84 -4.18
CA LYS A 200 0.58 15.70 -5.27
C LYS A 200 1.05 15.25 -6.66
N SER A 201 2.23 14.63 -6.71
CA SER A 201 2.86 14.16 -7.95
C SER A 201 2.79 12.62 -8.00
N CYS A 202 1.68 12.08 -8.50
CA CYS A 202 1.55 10.65 -8.78
C CYS A 202 1.88 10.37 -10.25
N ALA A 203 2.63 9.28 -10.51
CA ALA A 203 2.82 8.79 -11.87
C ALA A 203 1.49 8.24 -12.42
N ASP A 204 1.17 8.54 -13.66
CA ASP A 204 -0.06 8.14 -14.36
C ASP A 204 0.18 7.02 -15.39
N LYS A 205 1.42 6.62 -15.61
CA LYS A 205 1.84 5.60 -16.57
C LYS A 205 2.93 4.70 -15.99
N SER A 206 3.11 3.54 -16.62
CA SER A 206 4.18 2.61 -16.29
C SER A 206 5.55 3.19 -16.61
N ILE A 207 6.50 3.04 -15.69
CA ILE A 207 7.84 3.63 -15.75
C ILE A 207 8.89 2.52 -15.82
N PRO A 208 9.88 2.57 -16.74
CA PRO A 208 10.95 1.59 -16.82
C PRO A 208 11.81 1.58 -15.55
N LEU A 209 12.12 0.39 -15.06
CA LEU A 209 12.95 0.19 -13.88
C LEU A 209 14.41 0.54 -14.19
N LYS A 210 14.98 1.47 -13.43
CA LYS A 210 16.39 1.86 -13.46
C LYS A 210 17.22 1.10 -12.42
N SER A 211 16.80 1.16 -11.15
CA SER A 211 17.58 0.62 -10.04
C SER A 211 16.69 0.08 -8.93
N ILE A 212 17.23 -0.92 -8.21
CA ILE A 212 16.67 -1.47 -6.99
C ILE A 212 17.65 -1.20 -5.85
N TYR A 213 17.19 -0.47 -4.84
CA TYR A 213 17.97 -0.20 -3.63
C TYR A 213 17.43 -1.03 -2.45
N PHE A 214 18.28 -1.88 -1.89
CA PHE A 214 18.04 -2.52 -0.60
C PHE A 214 18.44 -1.54 0.49
N ILE A 215 17.47 -0.80 1.03
CA ILE A 215 17.76 0.30 1.95
C ILE A 215 17.98 -0.18 3.38
N LYS A 216 18.95 0.47 4.05
CA LYS A 216 19.22 0.32 5.47
C LYS A 216 19.47 1.70 6.07
N ARG A 217 18.71 2.08 7.08
CA ARG A 217 18.97 3.31 7.82
C ARG A 217 20.18 3.13 8.74
N SER A 218 21.00 4.16 8.83
CA SER A 218 22.13 4.31 9.76
C SER A 218 21.97 5.60 10.56
N ASP A 219 22.74 5.76 11.61
CA ASP A 219 22.77 7.00 12.38
C ASP A 219 23.80 8.00 11.81
N ASP A 220 24.85 7.51 11.11
CA ASP A 220 26.01 8.30 10.72
C ASP A 220 26.61 7.98 9.34
N GLU A 221 26.14 6.92 8.67
CA GLU A 221 26.73 6.48 7.39
C GLU A 221 25.83 6.78 6.20
N ASN A 222 26.46 7.27 5.12
CA ASN A 222 25.85 7.40 3.80
C ASN A 222 26.76 6.71 2.78
N LYS A 223 26.34 5.57 2.23
CA LYS A 223 27.12 4.81 1.25
C LYS A 223 26.27 3.89 0.39
N ILE A 224 26.80 3.61 -0.81
CA ILE A 224 26.30 2.60 -1.73
C ILE A 224 27.29 1.43 -1.70
N ILE A 225 26.74 0.22 -1.66
CA ILE A 225 27.53 -1.00 -1.64
C ILE A 225 27.04 -1.90 -2.77
N ASP A 226 27.96 -2.25 -3.66
CA ASP A 226 27.67 -3.27 -4.68
C ASP A 226 27.45 -4.63 -4.04
N MET A 227 26.43 -5.32 -4.53
CA MET A 227 26.02 -6.60 -3.99
C MET A 227 26.41 -7.74 -4.94
N PRO A 228 26.98 -8.84 -4.42
CA PRO A 228 27.13 -10.06 -5.20
C PRO A 228 25.77 -10.58 -5.71
N THR A 229 25.73 -11.19 -6.88
CA THR A 229 24.50 -11.70 -7.50
C THR A 229 23.72 -12.64 -6.58
N THR A 230 24.41 -13.48 -5.82
CA THR A 230 23.80 -14.41 -4.85
C THR A 230 23.08 -13.67 -3.74
N GLU A 231 23.63 -12.57 -3.25
CA GLU A 231 23.03 -11.74 -2.23
C GLU A 231 21.80 -11.00 -2.79
N ARG A 232 21.88 -10.43 -4.01
CA ARG A 232 20.74 -9.81 -4.71
C ARG A 232 19.57 -10.78 -4.83
N ILE A 233 19.82 -12.01 -5.27
CA ILE A 233 18.78 -13.06 -5.39
C ILE A 233 18.17 -13.33 -4.02
N THR A 234 18.99 -13.48 -2.97
CA THR A 234 18.51 -13.78 -1.61
C THR A 234 17.59 -12.67 -1.08
N GLU A 235 17.96 -11.41 -1.27
CA GLU A 235 17.14 -10.29 -0.83
C GLU A 235 15.86 -10.14 -1.68
N LEU A 236 15.94 -10.34 -3.00
CA LEU A 236 14.77 -10.33 -3.88
C LEU A 236 13.78 -11.45 -3.55
N MET A 237 14.25 -12.62 -3.11
CA MET A 237 13.38 -13.72 -2.67
C MET A 237 12.56 -13.40 -1.41
N ARG A 238 12.96 -12.42 -0.62
CA ARG A 238 12.26 -11.97 0.60
C ARG A 238 11.22 -10.89 0.33
N ALA A 239 11.25 -10.29 -0.85
CA ALA A 239 10.41 -9.14 -1.20
C ALA A 239 9.02 -9.46 -1.79
N PRO A 240 8.70 -10.65 -2.36
CA PRO A 240 7.40 -10.90 -2.96
C PRO A 240 6.25 -10.76 -1.97
N ILE A 241 5.17 -10.10 -2.42
CA ILE A 241 3.87 -10.13 -1.75
C ILE A 241 3.14 -11.36 -2.29
N THR A 242 3.43 -12.53 -1.77
CA THR A 242 2.67 -13.72 -2.17
C THR A 242 2.43 -14.63 -0.97
N PRO A 243 1.19 -15.09 -0.76
CA PRO A 243 0.91 -16.19 0.14
C PRO A 243 1.29 -17.56 -0.48
N TYR A 244 1.81 -17.57 -1.72
CA TYR A 244 2.04 -18.79 -2.50
C TYR A 244 3.50 -19.25 -2.42
N ALA A 245 3.67 -20.57 -2.51
CA ALA A 245 4.99 -21.17 -2.63
C ALA A 245 5.73 -20.60 -3.88
N VAL A 246 7.02 -20.29 -3.70
CA VAL A 246 7.87 -19.81 -4.80
C VAL A 246 7.96 -20.87 -5.88
N THR A 247 7.40 -20.62 -7.06
CA THR A 247 7.46 -21.54 -8.20
C THR A 247 8.80 -21.43 -8.93
N GLY A 248 9.11 -22.42 -9.78
CA GLY A 248 10.30 -22.35 -10.65
C GLY A 248 10.27 -21.13 -11.61
N GLU A 249 9.08 -20.64 -11.98
CA GLU A 249 8.92 -19.44 -12.79
C GLU A 249 9.27 -18.18 -12.00
N HIS A 250 8.81 -18.05 -10.75
CA HIS A 250 9.21 -16.98 -9.85
C HIS A 250 10.73 -16.93 -9.66
N LEU A 251 11.38 -18.08 -9.47
CA LEU A 251 12.83 -18.13 -9.36
C LEU A 251 13.54 -17.66 -10.64
N ARG A 252 13.08 -18.09 -11.80
CA ARG A 252 13.63 -17.62 -13.09
C ARG A 252 13.49 -16.10 -13.25
N PHE A 253 12.36 -15.54 -12.85
CA PHE A 253 12.13 -14.10 -12.89
C PHE A 253 13.07 -13.36 -11.93
N ILE A 254 13.19 -13.81 -10.69
CA ILE A 254 14.11 -13.24 -9.68
C ILE A 254 15.56 -13.25 -10.17
N VAL A 255 16.00 -14.32 -10.81
CA VAL A 255 17.37 -14.40 -11.39
C VAL A 255 17.55 -13.38 -12.52
N LYS A 256 16.52 -13.14 -13.35
CA LYS A 256 16.57 -12.07 -14.36
C LYS A 256 16.61 -10.70 -13.70
N LEU A 257 15.78 -10.46 -12.69
CA LEU A 257 15.67 -9.19 -11.98
C LEU A 257 16.98 -8.85 -11.23
N ALA A 258 17.69 -9.83 -10.70
CA ALA A 258 18.99 -9.66 -10.05
C ALA A 258 20.11 -9.13 -10.97
N LYS A 259 19.88 -9.11 -12.30
CA LYS A 259 20.80 -8.51 -13.30
C LYS A 259 20.59 -7.02 -13.49
N VAL A 260 19.46 -6.48 -13.06
CA VAL A 260 19.22 -5.04 -12.99
C VAL A 260 20.20 -4.42 -11.97
N ASN A 261 20.43 -3.12 -12.06
CA ASN A 261 21.24 -2.42 -11.06
C ASN A 261 20.62 -2.56 -9.66
N CYS A 262 21.18 -3.48 -8.87
CA CYS A 262 20.75 -3.77 -7.50
C CYS A 262 21.89 -3.45 -6.55
N GLN A 263 21.67 -2.53 -5.60
CA GLN A 263 22.69 -2.09 -4.67
C GLN A 263 22.11 -1.99 -3.25
N ARG A 264 22.97 -2.15 -2.26
CA ARG A 264 22.62 -1.83 -0.87
C ARG A 264 22.87 -0.34 -0.64
N LEU A 265 21.84 0.37 -0.19
CA LEU A 265 21.89 1.78 0.12
C LEU A 265 21.79 1.95 1.64
N VAL A 266 22.90 2.34 2.26
CA VAL A 266 22.95 2.73 3.68
C VAL A 266 22.90 4.25 3.75
N TYR A 267 21.98 4.80 4.56
CA TYR A 267 21.83 6.25 4.66
C TYR A 267 21.43 6.69 6.07
N SER A 268 21.98 7.79 6.50
CA SER A 268 21.60 8.57 7.69
C SER A 268 20.82 9.84 7.28
N ASP A 269 21.03 10.31 6.06
CA ASP A 269 20.45 11.51 5.50
C ASP A 269 19.65 11.22 4.23
N MET A 270 18.42 11.73 4.16
CA MET A 270 17.55 11.56 3.00
C MET A 270 17.99 12.45 1.81
N ASP A 271 18.66 13.58 2.06
CA ASP A 271 19.24 14.41 1.00
C ASP A 271 20.29 13.66 0.20
N PHE A 272 21.12 12.84 0.87
CA PHE A 272 22.06 11.95 0.18
C PHE A 272 21.36 11.03 -0.83
N VAL A 273 20.22 10.45 -0.47
CA VAL A 273 19.48 9.57 -1.37
C VAL A 273 18.88 10.35 -2.55
N LYS A 274 18.36 11.54 -2.28
CA LYS A 274 17.86 12.44 -3.33
C LYS A 274 18.95 12.77 -4.34
N GLU A 275 20.11 13.27 -3.87
CA GLU A 275 21.25 13.65 -4.71
C GLU A 275 21.79 12.46 -5.50
N LEU A 276 21.84 11.27 -4.90
CA LEU A 276 22.24 10.03 -5.57
C LEU A 276 21.38 9.75 -6.80
N ILE A 277 20.05 9.90 -6.68
CA ILE A 277 19.14 9.64 -7.79
C ILE A 277 19.17 10.76 -8.84
N GLU A 278 19.33 12.01 -8.42
CA GLU A 278 19.38 13.15 -9.32
C GLU A 278 20.67 13.21 -10.16
N ASN A 279 21.78 12.65 -9.67
CA ASN A 279 23.09 12.66 -10.32
C ASN A 279 23.45 11.34 -11.02
N GLY A 280 22.65 10.29 -10.87
CA GLY A 280 22.90 8.95 -11.45
C GLY A 280 22.03 8.67 -12.64
#